data_1486e47ca15d430b965ab835116efee1
#
_entry.id   1486e47ca15d430b965ab835116efee1
#
_cell.length_a   1.000
_cell.length_b   1.000
_cell.length_c   1.000
_cell.angle_alpha   90.00
_cell.angle_beta   90.00
_cell.angle_gamma   90.00
#
_symmetry.space_group_name_H-M   'P 1'
#
loop_
_entity.id
_entity.type
_entity.pdbx_description
1 polymer ?
#
loop_
_entity_poly.entity_id
_entity_poly.type
_entity_poly.pdbx_seq_one_letter_code
_entity_poly.pdbx_strand_id
1 'polypeptide(L)'
;MLVIAHRGANKEALENSWSAFAKAVECGAQRIELDVQLSKDGHAVIMHDDDMFKTTGQHVHISRLERSELRTIKLRNGEPLPFLDEVVERLLPQIELNIEIKGESEQLAAVVANLVAKNPRRERVIVSCFQAPPLVWLRRNAPEVQRACLWSLDTYSWPFFATLAPTVFLEIAGTNILHPHTSLVDYNLMDQAAARNWRVYAWAEMVGEDHDREGLWTTLKTFGLHGLCTNYPRELTQWLKESAAYDQLIHD
;
A
#
# COMPACT_ATOMS: atom_id res chain seq x y z
N MET A 1 15.41 -1.60 5.75
CA MET A 1 14.02 -1.98 5.43
C MET A 1 13.12 -0.78 5.69
N LEU A 2 12.33 -0.32 4.68
CA LEU A 2 11.37 0.78 4.83
C LEU A 2 10.15 0.32 5.65
N VAL A 3 9.61 1.20 6.51
CA VAL A 3 8.35 0.98 7.22
C VAL A 3 7.22 1.62 6.42
N ILE A 4 6.27 0.79 5.98
CA ILE A 4 5.08 1.21 5.25
C ILE A 4 3.88 0.96 6.16
N ALA A 5 3.17 2.01 6.56
CA ALA A 5 2.02 1.92 7.45
C ALA A 5 0.77 1.48 6.67
N HIS A 6 0.29 0.27 6.90
CA HIS A 6 -0.86 -0.34 6.23
C HIS A 6 -2.16 0.39 6.59
N ARG A 7 -2.79 1.08 5.64
CA ARG A 7 -3.96 1.95 5.84
C ARG A 7 -3.75 3.01 6.93
N GLY A 8 -2.49 3.52 7.04
CA GLY A 8 -2.03 4.27 8.19
C GLY A 8 -1.63 3.39 9.37
N ALA A 9 -1.53 3.96 10.57
CA ALA A 9 -1.28 3.20 11.79
C ALA A 9 -2.58 2.54 12.29
N ASN A 10 -3.07 1.53 11.58
CA ASN A 10 -4.42 0.97 11.70
C ASN A 10 -4.70 0.23 13.02
N LYS A 11 -3.68 -0.10 13.82
CA LYS A 11 -3.86 -0.66 15.18
C LYS A 11 -3.97 0.45 16.24
N GLU A 12 -3.55 1.67 15.93
CA GLU A 12 -3.61 2.82 16.84
C GLU A 12 -4.82 3.74 16.56
N ALA A 13 -5.36 3.68 15.33
CA ALA A 13 -6.53 4.44 14.91
C ALA A 13 -7.30 3.68 13.82
N LEU A 14 -8.51 4.13 13.51
CA LEU A 14 -9.34 3.48 12.48
C LEU A 14 -8.62 3.52 11.13
N GLU A 15 -8.54 2.37 10.46
CA GLU A 15 -7.91 2.23 9.14
C GLU A 15 -8.42 3.26 8.13
N ASN A 16 -7.56 3.72 7.22
CA ASN A 16 -7.91 4.65 6.15
C ASN A 16 -8.57 5.97 6.66
N SER A 17 -8.18 6.44 7.82
CA SER A 17 -8.67 7.68 8.46
C SER A 17 -7.57 8.72 8.63
N TRP A 18 -7.95 9.97 8.81
CA TRP A 18 -7.00 11.06 9.06
C TRP A 18 -6.17 10.83 10.32
N SER A 19 -6.78 10.28 11.38
CA SER A 19 -6.07 9.93 12.61
C SER A 19 -5.06 8.82 12.41
N ALA A 20 -5.37 7.79 11.60
CA ALA A 20 -4.43 6.72 11.29
C ALA A 20 -3.22 7.24 10.48
N PHE A 21 -3.47 8.15 9.54
CA PHE A 21 -2.41 8.78 8.76
C PHE A 21 -1.52 9.68 9.62
N ALA A 22 -2.12 10.50 10.50
CA ALA A 22 -1.36 11.33 11.44
C ALA A 22 -0.45 10.49 12.35
N LYS A 23 -0.95 9.37 12.87
CA LYS A 23 -0.17 8.44 13.70
C LYS A 23 0.94 7.74 12.93
N ALA A 24 0.73 7.44 11.64
CA ALA A 24 1.79 6.89 10.79
C ALA A 24 2.95 7.88 10.59
N VAL A 25 2.65 9.16 10.41
CA VAL A 25 3.67 10.23 10.36
C VAL A 25 4.37 10.37 11.71
N GLU A 26 3.60 10.41 12.81
CA GLU A 26 4.13 10.54 14.18
C GLU A 26 5.10 9.42 14.57
N CYS A 27 4.80 8.17 14.19
CA CYS A 27 5.66 7.04 14.52
C CYS A 27 6.91 6.93 13.63
N GLY A 28 7.04 7.79 12.63
CA GLY A 28 8.21 7.84 11.75
C GLY A 28 8.20 6.79 10.62
N ALA A 29 7.01 6.32 10.22
CA ALA A 29 6.87 5.54 8.99
C ALA A 29 7.37 6.37 7.79
N GLN A 30 7.99 5.72 6.81
CA GLN A 30 8.47 6.39 5.62
C GLN A 30 7.42 6.48 4.52
N ARG A 31 6.42 5.58 4.55
CA ARG A 31 5.33 5.53 3.59
C ARG A 31 4.02 5.13 4.27
N ILE A 32 2.92 5.70 3.80
CA ILE A 32 1.57 5.22 4.12
C ILE A 32 1.05 4.44 2.91
N GLU A 33 0.56 3.26 3.16
CA GLU A 33 -0.29 2.54 2.22
C GLU A 33 -1.75 2.89 2.51
N LEU A 34 -2.56 3.04 1.46
CA LEU A 34 -3.97 3.37 1.53
C LEU A 34 -4.73 2.81 0.32
N ASP A 35 -6.01 2.48 0.55
CA ASP A 35 -6.87 1.88 -0.46
C ASP A 35 -7.78 2.93 -1.13
N VAL A 36 -8.02 2.81 -2.42
CA VAL A 36 -8.95 3.69 -3.13
C VAL A 36 -10.07 2.92 -3.85
N GLN A 37 -11.28 3.47 -3.73
CA GLN A 37 -12.48 3.05 -4.43
C GLN A 37 -13.02 4.21 -5.28
N LEU A 38 -13.86 3.91 -6.29
CA LEU A 38 -14.43 4.91 -7.16
C LEU A 38 -15.87 5.23 -6.75
N SER A 39 -16.19 6.51 -6.49
CA SER A 39 -17.56 6.97 -6.30
C SER A 39 -18.36 6.93 -7.61
N LYS A 40 -19.68 7.01 -7.51
CA LYS A 40 -20.61 7.03 -8.66
C LYS A 40 -20.30 8.15 -9.67
N ASP A 41 -19.89 9.29 -9.18
CA ASP A 41 -19.54 10.49 -9.97
C ASP A 41 -18.04 10.62 -10.28
N GLY A 42 -17.25 9.53 -10.06
CA GLY A 42 -15.87 9.43 -10.53
C GLY A 42 -14.81 10.05 -9.62
N HIS A 43 -15.04 10.16 -8.32
CA HIS A 43 -14.02 10.58 -7.35
C HIS A 43 -13.37 9.39 -6.66
N ALA A 44 -12.06 9.48 -6.39
CA ALA A 44 -11.35 8.47 -5.62
C ALA A 44 -11.56 8.71 -4.11
N VAL A 45 -12.16 7.73 -3.45
CA VAL A 45 -12.48 7.71 -2.01
C VAL A 45 -11.54 6.77 -1.29
N ILE A 46 -11.04 7.15 -0.14
CA ILE A 46 -10.13 6.30 0.65
C ILE A 46 -10.95 5.29 1.45
N MET A 47 -10.95 4.04 1.00
CA MET A 47 -11.68 2.94 1.63
C MET A 47 -11.22 1.60 1.08
N HIS A 48 -11.11 0.59 1.94
CA HIS A 48 -10.76 -0.77 1.52
C HIS A 48 -11.92 -1.49 0.85
N ASP A 49 -13.06 -1.57 1.51
CA ASP A 49 -14.24 -2.30 1.04
C ASP A 49 -15.22 -1.37 0.32
N ASP A 50 -15.90 -1.84 -0.74
CA ASP A 50 -16.98 -1.07 -1.37
C ASP A 50 -18.18 -0.91 -0.42
N ASP A 51 -18.52 -1.94 0.37
CA ASP A 51 -19.46 -1.81 1.49
C ASP A 51 -18.78 -1.17 2.71
N MET A 52 -19.20 0.02 3.07
CA MET A 52 -18.60 0.80 4.15
C MET A 52 -18.95 0.34 5.58
N PHE A 53 -19.68 -0.76 5.77
CA PHE A 53 -20.19 -1.17 7.09
C PHE A 53 -19.09 -1.29 8.15
N LYS A 54 -17.96 -1.87 7.80
CA LYS A 54 -16.83 -2.07 8.74
C LYS A 54 -16.37 -0.77 9.38
N THR A 55 -16.24 0.28 8.58
CA THR A 55 -15.63 1.55 9.00
C THR A 55 -16.63 2.64 9.37
N THR A 56 -17.88 2.56 8.89
CA THR A 56 -18.93 3.56 9.17
C THR A 56 -20.08 3.03 10.02
N GLY A 57 -20.33 1.72 10.00
CA GLY A 57 -21.52 1.10 10.59
C GLY A 57 -22.75 1.12 9.70
N GLN A 58 -22.62 1.58 8.45
CA GLN A 58 -23.73 1.68 7.49
C GLN A 58 -23.47 0.76 6.29
N HIS A 59 -24.43 -0.07 5.92
CA HIS A 59 -24.39 -0.87 4.70
C HIS A 59 -24.69 0.00 3.49
N VAL A 60 -23.65 0.67 3.00
CA VAL A 60 -23.71 1.57 1.86
C VAL A 60 -22.52 1.31 0.96
N HIS A 61 -22.76 1.26 -0.35
CA HIS A 61 -21.73 1.03 -1.36
C HIS A 61 -21.23 2.36 -1.92
N ILE A 62 -19.91 2.56 -1.92
CA ILE A 62 -19.25 3.75 -2.46
C ILE A 62 -19.60 3.97 -3.92
N SER A 63 -19.59 2.89 -4.70
CA SER A 63 -19.91 2.90 -6.14
C SER A 63 -21.33 3.40 -6.47
N ARG A 64 -22.23 3.51 -5.49
CA ARG A 64 -23.62 3.95 -5.66
C ARG A 64 -23.85 5.40 -5.27
N LEU A 65 -22.91 6.05 -4.59
CA LEU A 65 -23.04 7.40 -4.04
C LEU A 65 -22.15 8.41 -4.77
N GLU A 66 -22.64 9.63 -4.87
CA GLU A 66 -21.88 10.78 -5.33
C GLU A 66 -21.02 11.36 -4.19
N ARG A 67 -19.96 12.10 -4.55
CA ARG A 67 -19.06 12.74 -3.57
C ARG A 67 -19.82 13.60 -2.55
N SER A 68 -20.84 14.32 -3.00
CA SER A 68 -21.68 15.15 -2.12
C SER A 68 -22.39 14.36 -1.04
N GLU A 69 -22.88 13.15 -1.37
CA GLU A 69 -23.54 12.23 -0.46
C GLU A 69 -22.49 11.59 0.49
N LEU A 70 -21.38 11.11 -0.05
CA LEU A 70 -20.27 10.52 0.72
C LEU A 70 -19.70 11.48 1.77
N ARG A 71 -19.66 12.78 1.49
CA ARG A 71 -19.21 13.80 2.45
C ARG A 71 -20.12 13.94 3.69
N THR A 72 -21.36 13.48 3.62
CA THR A 72 -22.27 13.49 4.78
C THR A 72 -22.02 12.30 5.72
N ILE A 73 -21.37 11.25 5.24
CA ILE A 73 -21.09 10.03 6.00
C ILE A 73 -19.86 10.25 6.87
N LYS A 74 -19.93 9.74 8.09
CA LYS A 74 -18.83 9.77 9.05
C LYS A 74 -18.29 8.37 9.29
N LEU A 75 -16.99 8.27 9.47
CA LEU A 75 -16.35 7.09 10.00
C LEU A 75 -16.81 6.84 11.47
N ARG A 76 -16.65 5.61 11.98
CA ARG A 76 -17.01 5.24 13.36
C ARG A 76 -16.32 6.09 14.43
N ASN A 77 -15.17 6.65 14.13
CA ASN A 77 -14.46 7.59 15.00
C ASN A 77 -14.94 9.06 14.88
N GLY A 78 -15.99 9.31 14.10
CA GLY A 78 -16.56 10.65 13.87
C GLY A 78 -15.88 11.49 12.80
N GLU A 79 -14.77 11.02 12.23
CA GLU A 79 -14.06 11.73 11.17
C GLU A 79 -14.81 11.68 9.82
N PRO A 80 -14.60 12.66 8.93
CA PRO A 80 -15.10 12.59 7.56
C PRO A 80 -14.33 11.52 6.77
N LEU A 81 -14.99 10.95 5.75
CA LEU A 81 -14.32 10.10 4.75
C LEU A 81 -13.22 10.90 4.05
N PRO A 82 -11.98 10.39 3.98
CA PRO A 82 -10.94 11.04 3.20
C PRO A 82 -11.14 10.79 1.69
N PHE A 83 -10.84 11.80 0.88
CA PHE A 83 -10.75 11.69 -0.57
C PHE A 83 -9.29 11.78 -1.01
N LEU A 84 -8.94 11.09 -2.10
CA LEU A 84 -7.54 11.00 -2.54
C LEU A 84 -6.92 12.35 -2.89
N ASP A 85 -7.68 13.27 -3.48
CA ASP A 85 -7.20 14.62 -3.79
C ASP A 85 -6.77 15.37 -2.51
N GLU A 86 -7.55 15.28 -1.45
CA GLU A 86 -7.24 15.89 -0.14
C GLU A 86 -6.02 15.21 0.53
N VAL A 87 -5.94 13.88 0.40
CA VAL A 87 -4.83 13.09 0.97
C VAL A 87 -3.52 13.41 0.27
N VAL A 88 -3.50 13.45 -1.06
CA VAL A 88 -2.31 13.81 -1.84
C VAL A 88 -1.85 15.23 -1.51
N GLU A 89 -2.77 16.18 -1.39
CA GLU A 89 -2.44 17.58 -1.06
C GLU A 89 -1.79 17.69 0.34
N ARG A 90 -2.38 17.03 1.35
CA ARG A 90 -1.98 17.21 2.75
C ARG A 90 -0.81 16.33 3.18
N LEU A 91 -0.76 15.07 2.72
CA LEU A 91 0.20 14.08 3.22
C LEU A 91 1.45 13.97 2.36
N LEU A 92 1.35 14.09 1.04
CA LEU A 92 2.52 13.90 0.17
C LEU A 92 3.70 14.86 0.45
N PRO A 93 3.50 16.09 0.97
CA PRO A 93 4.61 16.92 1.45
C PRO A 93 5.38 16.31 2.64
N GLN A 94 4.74 15.49 3.45
CA GLN A 94 5.25 14.96 4.72
C GLN A 94 5.76 13.54 4.61
N ILE A 95 5.05 12.66 3.86
CA ILE A 95 5.29 11.22 3.81
C ILE A 95 5.05 10.69 2.40
N GLU A 96 5.72 9.60 2.03
CA GLU A 96 5.46 8.90 0.76
C GLU A 96 4.12 8.14 0.81
N LEU A 97 3.52 7.93 -0.36
CA LEU A 97 2.24 7.21 -0.48
C LEU A 97 2.38 5.97 -1.36
N ASN A 98 1.75 4.88 -0.93
CA ASN A 98 1.41 3.73 -1.74
C ASN A 98 -0.12 3.69 -1.88
N ILE A 99 -0.63 3.93 -3.08
CA ILE A 99 -2.06 4.00 -3.37
C ILE A 99 -2.48 2.68 -4.00
N GLU A 100 -3.22 1.85 -3.25
CA GLU A 100 -3.77 0.61 -3.78
C GLU A 100 -5.10 0.88 -4.49
N ILE A 101 -5.14 0.60 -5.80
CA ILE A 101 -6.37 0.58 -6.59
C ILE A 101 -7.13 -0.71 -6.31
N LYS A 102 -8.35 -0.60 -5.80
CA LYS A 102 -9.23 -1.76 -5.59
C LYS A 102 -9.97 -2.14 -6.88
N GLY A 103 -9.96 -3.44 -7.19
CA GLY A 103 -10.63 -3.99 -8.37
C GLY A 103 -9.91 -3.71 -9.69
N GLU A 104 -10.67 -3.79 -10.80
CA GLU A 104 -10.13 -3.79 -12.18
C GLU A 104 -10.39 -2.47 -12.94
N SER A 105 -10.80 -1.40 -12.24
CA SER A 105 -11.27 -0.18 -12.85
C SER A 105 -10.15 0.65 -13.49
N GLU A 106 -10.09 0.67 -14.81
CA GLU A 106 -9.23 1.59 -15.58
C GLU A 106 -9.64 3.06 -15.36
N GLN A 107 -10.93 3.32 -15.10
CA GLN A 107 -11.42 4.66 -14.78
C GLN A 107 -10.80 5.15 -13.46
N LEU A 108 -10.74 4.30 -12.43
CA LEU A 108 -10.08 4.65 -11.17
C LEU A 108 -8.58 4.87 -11.39
N ALA A 109 -7.93 4.04 -12.22
CA ALA A 109 -6.53 4.24 -12.60
C ALA A 109 -6.31 5.62 -13.26
N ALA A 110 -7.22 6.05 -14.14
CA ALA A 110 -7.16 7.36 -14.76
C ALA A 110 -7.32 8.51 -13.76
N VAL A 111 -8.25 8.39 -12.80
CA VAL A 111 -8.44 9.38 -11.73
C VAL A 111 -7.19 9.50 -10.87
N VAL A 112 -6.64 8.37 -10.41
CA VAL A 112 -5.41 8.34 -9.62
C VAL A 112 -4.23 8.94 -10.40
N ALA A 113 -4.04 8.53 -11.66
CA ALA A 113 -2.99 9.05 -12.52
C ALA A 113 -3.06 10.57 -12.68
N ASN A 114 -4.27 11.12 -12.92
CA ASN A 114 -4.46 12.56 -13.08
C ASN A 114 -4.08 13.37 -11.82
N LEU A 115 -4.30 12.81 -10.63
CA LEU A 115 -3.92 13.45 -9.37
C LEU A 115 -2.41 13.34 -9.11
N VAL A 116 -1.83 12.19 -9.41
CA VAL A 116 -0.40 11.92 -9.14
C VAL A 116 0.50 12.58 -10.17
N ALA A 117 0.23 12.40 -11.48
CA ALA A 117 1.12 12.86 -12.55
C ALA A 117 1.33 14.38 -12.54
N LYS A 118 0.32 15.15 -12.12
CA LYS A 118 0.40 16.62 -12.01
C LYS A 118 1.11 17.10 -10.74
N ASN A 119 1.35 16.21 -9.76
CA ASN A 119 1.98 16.60 -8.51
C ASN A 119 3.50 16.72 -8.71
N PRO A 120 4.14 17.83 -8.25
CA PRO A 120 5.60 18.00 -8.36
C PRO A 120 6.39 16.97 -7.54
N ARG A 121 5.74 16.25 -6.61
CA ARG A 121 6.34 15.17 -5.78
C ARG A 121 5.86 13.78 -6.20
N ARG A 122 5.45 13.58 -7.45
CA ARG A 122 4.92 12.29 -7.95
C ARG A 122 5.88 11.12 -7.77
N GLU A 123 7.19 11.40 -7.70
CA GLU A 123 8.22 10.38 -7.43
C GLU A 123 8.12 9.74 -6.04
N ARG A 124 7.36 10.37 -5.13
CA ARG A 124 7.05 9.87 -3.78
C ARG A 124 5.78 9.01 -3.72
N VAL A 125 5.19 8.73 -4.87
CA VAL A 125 3.95 7.93 -4.97
C VAL A 125 4.23 6.65 -5.74
N ILE A 126 3.76 5.53 -5.19
CA ILE A 126 3.62 4.25 -5.88
C ILE A 126 2.14 3.96 -5.99
N VAL A 127 1.67 3.52 -7.15
CA VAL A 127 0.32 3.00 -7.35
C VAL A 127 0.41 1.49 -7.43
N SER A 128 -0.26 0.80 -6.54
CA SER A 128 -0.27 -0.67 -6.48
C SER A 128 -1.65 -1.26 -6.81
N CYS A 129 -1.66 -2.47 -7.31
CA CYS A 129 -2.89 -3.20 -7.59
C CYS A 129 -2.62 -4.71 -7.64
N PHE A 130 -3.60 -5.51 -7.19
CA PHE A 130 -3.61 -6.97 -7.43
C PHE A 130 -4.01 -7.32 -8.86
N GLN A 131 -4.68 -6.42 -9.57
CA GLN A 131 -5.24 -6.65 -10.89
C GLN A 131 -4.39 -6.02 -11.99
N ALA A 132 -4.31 -6.70 -13.16
CA ALA A 132 -3.53 -6.22 -14.28
C ALA A 132 -4.13 -5.01 -15.00
N PRO A 133 -5.44 -4.93 -15.26
CA PRO A 133 -6.01 -3.86 -16.10
C PRO A 133 -5.61 -2.45 -15.65
N PRO A 134 -5.72 -2.07 -14.35
CA PRO A 134 -5.29 -0.74 -13.89
C PRO A 134 -3.78 -0.48 -14.13
N LEU A 135 -2.93 -1.48 -13.88
CA LEU A 135 -1.47 -1.33 -14.06
C LEU A 135 -1.08 -1.22 -15.54
N VAL A 136 -1.74 -1.99 -16.41
CA VAL A 136 -1.55 -1.90 -17.86
C VAL A 136 -2.02 -0.56 -18.39
N TRP A 137 -3.15 -0.07 -17.89
CA TRP A 137 -3.66 1.26 -18.25
C TRP A 137 -2.65 2.35 -17.86
N LEU A 138 -2.14 2.32 -16.62
CA LEU A 138 -1.11 3.25 -16.13
C LEU A 138 0.17 3.17 -16.98
N ARG A 139 0.63 1.96 -17.32
CA ARG A 139 1.80 1.78 -18.18
C ARG A 139 1.65 2.51 -19.51
N ARG A 140 0.46 2.47 -20.11
CA ARG A 140 0.18 3.03 -21.44
C ARG A 140 -0.08 4.53 -21.42
N ASN A 141 -0.77 5.02 -20.39
CA ASN A 141 -1.35 6.37 -20.38
C ASN A 141 -0.67 7.34 -19.39
N ALA A 142 0.05 6.81 -18.40
CA ALA A 142 0.78 7.59 -17.39
C ALA A 142 2.09 6.87 -16.99
N PRO A 143 3.03 6.67 -17.95
CA PRO A 143 4.24 5.89 -17.72
C PRO A 143 5.16 6.48 -16.63
N GLU A 144 5.07 7.76 -16.33
CA GLU A 144 5.80 8.46 -15.26
C GLU A 144 5.33 8.11 -13.85
N VAL A 145 4.12 7.54 -13.69
CA VAL A 145 3.60 7.09 -12.40
C VAL A 145 4.24 5.76 -12.03
N GLN A 146 4.90 5.69 -10.88
CA GLN A 146 5.47 4.44 -10.39
C GLN A 146 4.35 3.44 -10.08
N ARG A 147 4.53 2.20 -10.50
CA ARG A 147 3.56 1.11 -10.36
C ARG A 147 4.17 -0.03 -9.56
N ALA A 148 3.35 -0.76 -8.82
CA ALA A 148 3.75 -1.98 -8.14
C ALA A 148 2.70 -3.09 -8.32
N CYS A 149 3.19 -4.31 -8.44
CA CYS A 149 2.35 -5.50 -8.52
C CYS A 149 2.14 -6.08 -7.13
N LEU A 150 0.91 -6.04 -6.62
CA LEU A 150 0.52 -6.79 -5.43
C LEU A 150 0.34 -8.27 -5.79
N TRP A 151 0.81 -9.15 -4.90
CA TRP A 151 0.83 -10.58 -5.18
C TRP A 151 0.70 -11.41 -3.91
N SER A 152 -0.21 -12.42 -3.96
CA SER A 152 -0.34 -13.50 -2.98
C SER A 152 -0.75 -14.80 -3.66
N LEU A 153 -0.67 -15.92 -2.94
CA LEU A 153 -1.16 -17.22 -3.44
C LEU A 153 -2.68 -17.28 -3.51
N ASP A 154 -3.37 -16.51 -2.67
CA ASP A 154 -4.84 -16.50 -2.55
C ASP A 154 -5.52 -15.55 -3.54
N THR A 155 -4.74 -14.85 -4.37
CA THR A 155 -5.29 -13.88 -5.32
C THR A 155 -5.81 -14.63 -6.57
N TYR A 156 -7.11 -14.88 -6.63
CA TYR A 156 -7.80 -15.57 -7.73
C TYR A 156 -7.75 -14.84 -9.08
N SER A 157 -7.23 -13.63 -9.12
CA SER A 157 -7.30 -12.72 -10.27
C SER A 157 -6.11 -12.80 -11.22
N TRP A 158 -5.01 -13.40 -10.79
CA TRP A 158 -3.88 -13.69 -11.69
C TRP A 158 -3.76 -15.19 -11.87
N PRO A 159 -3.63 -15.65 -13.13
CA PRO A 159 -3.47 -17.07 -13.37
C PRO A 159 -2.25 -17.58 -12.62
N PHE A 160 -2.31 -18.82 -12.22
CA PHE A 160 -1.25 -19.68 -11.69
C PHE A 160 0.18 -19.39 -12.24
N PHE A 161 0.27 -18.84 -13.44
CA PHE A 161 1.53 -18.40 -14.07
C PHE A 161 2.24 -17.24 -13.36
N ALA A 162 1.54 -16.35 -12.68
CA ALA A 162 2.19 -15.26 -11.95
C ALA A 162 2.96 -15.79 -10.74
N THR A 163 2.51 -16.88 -10.15
CA THR A 163 3.18 -17.58 -9.05
C THR A 163 4.48 -18.25 -9.51
N LEU A 164 4.51 -18.69 -10.77
CA LEU A 164 5.68 -19.37 -11.36
C LEU A 164 6.66 -18.38 -12.03
N ALA A 165 6.22 -17.19 -12.41
CA ALA A 165 7.03 -16.23 -13.14
C ALA A 165 6.67 -14.77 -12.77
N PRO A 166 7.11 -14.25 -11.59
CA PRO A 166 6.91 -12.84 -11.23
C PRO A 166 7.46 -11.87 -12.28
N THR A 167 8.48 -12.29 -13.06
CA THR A 167 9.00 -11.56 -14.23
C THR A 167 7.92 -11.18 -15.22
N VAL A 168 7.06 -12.13 -15.61
CA VAL A 168 5.99 -11.88 -16.60
C VAL A 168 5.00 -10.82 -16.08
N PHE A 169 4.66 -10.91 -14.81
CA PHE A 169 3.76 -9.93 -14.18
C PHE A 169 4.36 -8.52 -14.19
N LEU A 170 5.61 -8.40 -13.77
CA LEU A 170 6.32 -7.12 -13.77
C LEU A 170 6.48 -6.56 -15.18
N GLU A 171 6.75 -7.41 -16.18
CA GLU A 171 6.81 -7.01 -17.58
C GLU A 171 5.47 -6.50 -18.11
N ILE A 172 4.36 -7.20 -17.81
CA ILE A 172 3.01 -6.77 -18.22
C ILE A 172 2.67 -5.42 -17.61
N ALA A 173 2.94 -5.22 -16.32
CA ALA A 173 2.71 -3.95 -15.64
C ALA A 173 3.73 -2.86 -16.01
N GLY A 174 4.87 -3.24 -16.61
CA GLY A 174 5.96 -2.32 -16.95
C GLY A 174 6.58 -1.68 -15.72
N THR A 175 6.89 -2.47 -14.70
CA THR A 175 7.48 -2.02 -13.44
C THR A 175 8.58 -2.96 -12.97
N ASN A 176 9.39 -2.48 -12.03
CA ASN A 176 10.37 -3.27 -11.29
C ASN A 176 10.05 -3.30 -9.77
N ILE A 177 8.81 -2.99 -9.38
CA ILE A 177 8.38 -2.98 -7.98
C ILE A 177 7.39 -4.13 -7.75
N LEU A 178 7.73 -5.01 -6.82
CA LEU A 178 6.92 -6.16 -6.43
C LEU A 178 6.46 -6.01 -4.98
N HIS A 179 5.17 -6.22 -4.73
CA HIS A 179 4.56 -6.23 -3.40
C HIS A 179 4.00 -7.63 -3.10
N PRO A 180 4.85 -8.64 -2.78
CA PRO A 180 4.39 -9.97 -2.43
C PRO A 180 3.84 -10.01 -1.00
N HIS A 181 2.96 -10.98 -0.73
CA HIS A 181 2.69 -11.40 0.65
C HIS A 181 3.98 -11.90 1.31
N THR A 182 4.15 -11.68 2.62
CA THR A 182 5.38 -12.06 3.37
C THR A 182 5.76 -13.53 3.24
N SER A 183 4.77 -14.43 3.12
CA SER A 183 5.01 -15.87 2.93
C SER A 183 5.71 -16.24 1.62
N LEU A 184 5.78 -15.31 0.68
CA LEU A 184 6.43 -15.50 -0.63
C LEU A 184 7.84 -14.91 -0.69
N VAL A 185 8.30 -14.31 0.40
CA VAL A 185 9.65 -13.72 0.49
C VAL A 185 10.61 -14.75 1.01
N ASP A 186 11.60 -15.08 0.19
CA ASP A 186 12.69 -15.99 0.50
C ASP A 186 14.01 -15.51 -0.15
N TYR A 187 15.10 -16.19 0.12
CA TYR A 187 16.39 -15.89 -0.51
C TYR A 187 16.34 -15.93 -2.03
N ASN A 188 15.60 -16.90 -2.63
CA ASN A 188 15.52 -17.03 -4.08
C ASN A 188 14.83 -15.81 -4.72
N LEU A 189 13.74 -15.32 -4.12
CA LEU A 189 13.07 -14.11 -4.60
C LEU A 189 14.00 -12.89 -4.49
N MET A 190 14.69 -12.75 -3.36
CA MET A 190 15.57 -11.60 -3.13
C MET A 190 16.82 -11.63 -4.01
N ASP A 191 17.40 -12.79 -4.27
CA ASP A 191 18.49 -12.97 -5.24
C ASP A 191 18.06 -12.62 -6.67
N GLN A 192 16.87 -13.05 -7.07
CA GLN A 192 16.28 -12.65 -8.36
C GLN A 192 16.04 -11.15 -8.42
N ALA A 193 15.56 -10.54 -7.34
CA ALA A 193 15.34 -9.11 -7.24
C ALA A 193 16.64 -8.32 -7.38
N ALA A 194 17.69 -8.75 -6.68
CA ALA A 194 19.02 -8.14 -6.78
C ALA A 194 19.59 -8.24 -8.21
N ALA A 195 19.51 -9.43 -8.83
CA ALA A 195 20.01 -9.67 -10.19
C ALA A 195 19.31 -8.84 -11.27
N ARG A 196 18.05 -8.43 -11.03
CA ARG A 196 17.18 -7.70 -11.98
C ARG A 196 16.90 -6.26 -11.59
N ASN A 197 17.50 -5.78 -10.49
CA ASN A 197 17.24 -4.46 -9.93
C ASN A 197 15.75 -4.24 -9.61
N TRP A 198 15.10 -5.24 -9.04
CA TRP A 198 13.73 -5.11 -8.54
C TRP A 198 13.73 -4.54 -7.12
N ARG A 199 12.69 -3.82 -6.78
CA ARG A 199 12.36 -3.44 -5.40
C ARG A 199 11.25 -4.33 -4.89
N VAL A 200 11.45 -4.93 -3.72
CA VAL A 200 10.47 -5.83 -3.08
C VAL A 200 9.99 -5.18 -1.79
N TYR A 201 8.72 -4.88 -1.74
CA TYR A 201 8.03 -4.35 -0.56
C TYR A 201 6.95 -5.35 -0.16
N ALA A 202 7.21 -6.18 0.83
CA ALA A 202 6.23 -7.20 1.25
C ALA A 202 5.09 -6.57 2.05
N TRP A 203 3.94 -7.26 2.05
CA TRP A 203 2.82 -6.93 2.93
C TRP A 203 2.47 -8.15 3.79
N ALA A 204 2.07 -7.89 5.03
CA ALA A 204 1.71 -8.92 6.01
C ALA A 204 0.20 -8.92 6.25
N GLU A 205 -0.38 -10.13 6.31
CA GLU A 205 -1.72 -10.29 6.85
C GLU A 205 -1.72 -10.14 8.38
N MET A 206 -2.87 -9.72 8.93
CA MET A 206 -3.02 -9.52 10.38
C MET A 206 -2.63 -10.76 11.18
N VAL A 207 -3.00 -11.95 10.72
CA VAL A 207 -2.80 -13.20 11.47
C VAL A 207 -1.30 -13.56 11.57
N GLY A 208 -0.51 -13.35 10.54
CA GLY A 208 0.94 -13.66 10.55
C GLY A 208 1.74 -12.73 11.46
N GLU A 209 1.43 -11.43 11.41
CA GLU A 209 2.10 -10.41 12.24
C GLU A 209 1.68 -10.49 13.72
N ASP A 210 0.47 -10.94 14.03
CA ASP A 210 -0.03 -10.98 15.41
C ASP A 210 0.59 -12.11 16.25
N HIS A 211 1.18 -13.14 15.62
CA HIS A 211 1.73 -14.30 16.32
C HIS A 211 3.19 -14.16 16.76
N ASP A 212 4.07 -13.74 15.85
CA ASP A 212 5.50 -13.57 16.12
C ASP A 212 6.08 -12.47 15.23
N ARG A 213 5.85 -11.23 15.61
CA ARG A 213 6.28 -10.06 14.83
C ARG A 213 7.79 -9.96 14.69
N GLU A 214 8.50 -10.10 15.80
CA GLU A 214 9.96 -9.91 15.80
C GLU A 214 10.68 -11.02 15.05
N GLY A 215 10.21 -12.26 15.16
CA GLY A 215 10.72 -13.39 14.37
C GLY A 215 10.48 -13.18 12.87
N LEU A 216 9.30 -12.71 12.48
CA LEU A 216 8.99 -12.35 11.10
C LEU A 216 9.90 -11.21 10.61
N TRP A 217 10.02 -10.13 11.36
CA TRP A 217 10.85 -8.97 10.99
C TRP A 217 12.32 -9.32 10.87
N THR A 218 12.83 -10.15 11.81
CA THR A 218 14.20 -10.69 11.78
C THR A 218 14.44 -11.48 10.50
N THR A 219 13.53 -12.38 10.17
CA THR A 219 13.61 -13.22 8.97
C THR A 219 13.61 -12.37 7.70
N LEU A 220 12.68 -11.43 7.56
CA LEU A 220 12.57 -10.54 6.41
C LEU A 220 13.79 -9.60 6.28
N LYS A 221 14.31 -9.08 7.41
CA LYS A 221 15.56 -8.30 7.44
C LYS A 221 16.74 -9.14 6.96
N THR A 222 16.83 -10.39 7.39
CA THR A 222 17.90 -11.33 7.00
C THR A 222 17.85 -11.66 5.51
N PHE A 223 16.65 -11.77 4.92
CA PHE A 223 16.49 -11.94 3.47
C PHE A 223 16.84 -10.66 2.67
N GLY A 224 17.05 -9.52 3.33
CA GLY A 224 17.36 -8.26 2.67
C GLY A 224 16.14 -7.55 2.09
N LEU A 225 14.94 -7.75 2.66
CA LEU A 225 13.72 -7.11 2.21
C LEU A 225 13.85 -5.59 2.19
N HIS A 226 13.40 -4.94 1.10
CA HIS A 226 13.52 -3.50 0.93
C HIS A 226 12.53 -2.70 1.79
N GLY A 227 11.33 -3.22 2.05
CA GLY A 227 10.33 -2.58 2.91
C GLY A 227 9.18 -3.51 3.27
N LEU A 228 8.52 -3.22 4.39
CA LEU A 228 7.39 -3.99 4.91
C LEU A 228 6.17 -3.09 5.12
N CYS A 229 5.05 -3.45 4.48
CA CYS A 229 3.74 -2.92 4.76
C CYS A 229 3.17 -3.67 5.97
N THR A 230 3.06 -2.96 7.10
CA THR A 230 2.79 -3.53 8.41
C THR A 230 1.62 -2.86 9.11
N ASN A 231 0.90 -3.62 9.93
CA ASN A 231 -0.11 -3.10 10.84
C ASN A 231 0.50 -2.46 12.10
N TYR A 232 1.79 -2.64 12.33
CA TYR A 232 2.53 -2.21 13.53
C TYR A 232 3.70 -1.27 13.18
N PRO A 233 3.43 -0.11 12.52
CA PRO A 233 4.51 0.75 12.03
C PRO A 233 5.34 1.37 13.14
N ARG A 234 4.77 1.65 14.32
CA ARG A 234 5.50 2.20 15.47
C ARG A 234 6.49 1.21 16.04
N GLU A 235 6.02 0.00 16.28
CA GLU A 235 6.84 -1.08 16.84
C GLU A 235 7.95 -1.48 15.86
N LEU A 236 7.65 -1.61 14.58
CA LEU A 236 8.65 -1.91 13.56
C LEU A 236 9.70 -0.80 13.45
N THR A 237 9.28 0.48 13.51
CA THR A 237 10.21 1.61 13.48
C THR A 237 11.14 1.59 14.67
N GLN A 238 10.63 1.29 15.87
CA GLN A 238 11.43 1.18 17.08
C GLN A 238 12.39 -0.01 17.01
N TRP A 239 11.90 -1.19 16.65
CA TRP A 239 12.70 -2.40 16.52
C TRP A 239 13.86 -2.24 15.53
N LEU A 240 13.64 -1.57 14.39
CA LEU A 240 14.70 -1.28 13.42
C LEU A 240 15.79 -0.37 13.98
N LYS A 241 15.42 0.64 14.80
CA LYS A 241 16.40 1.51 15.48
C LYS A 241 17.23 0.75 16.49
N GLU A 242 16.60 -0.09 17.29
CA GLU A 242 17.28 -0.93 18.31
C GLU A 242 18.19 -1.96 17.65
N SER A 243 17.74 -2.65 16.60
CA SER A 243 18.54 -3.56 15.80
C SER A 243 19.77 -2.88 15.19
N ALA A 244 19.62 -1.69 14.63
CA ALA A 244 20.74 -0.96 14.02
C ALA A 244 21.78 -0.54 15.08
N ALA A 245 21.34 -0.11 16.25
CA ALA A 245 22.22 0.22 17.38
C ALA A 245 22.98 -1.01 17.88
N TYR A 246 22.34 -2.17 17.96
CA TYR A 246 22.98 -3.43 18.33
C TYR A 246 24.00 -3.88 17.29
N ASP A 247 23.67 -3.82 15.99
CA ASP A 247 24.60 -4.18 14.89
C ASP A 247 25.87 -3.30 14.92
N GLN A 248 25.76 -2.02 15.29
CA GLN A 248 26.94 -1.15 15.46
C GLN A 248 27.85 -1.57 16.65
N LEU A 249 27.24 -1.91 17.78
CA LEU A 249 27.97 -2.29 18.99
C LEU A 249 28.80 -3.59 18.86
N ILE A 250 28.43 -4.50 17.96
CA ILE A 250 29.17 -5.76 17.74
C ILE A 250 30.25 -5.67 16.66
N HIS A 251 30.28 -4.55 15.91
CA HIS A 251 31.26 -4.29 14.84
C HIS A 251 32.30 -3.23 15.19
N ASP A 252 32.15 -2.53 16.34
CA ASP A 252 33.13 -1.64 16.97
C ASP A 252 33.97 -2.42 17.99
#